data_3af5b19157fbcb6a5b3fb6f7e7268f39
#
_entry.id   3af5b19157fbcb6a5b3fb6f7e7268f39
#
_cell.length_a   1.000
_cell.length_b   1.000
_cell.length_c   1.000
_cell.angle_alpha   90.00
_cell.angle_beta   90.00
_cell.angle_gamma   90.00
#
_symmetry.space_group_name_H-M   'P 1'
#
loop_
_entity.id
_entity.type
_entity.pdbx_description
1 polymer ?
#
loop_
_entity_poly.entity_id
_entity_poly.type
_entity_poly.pdbx_seq_one_letter_code
_entity_poly.pdbx_strand_id
1 'polypeptide(L)'
;PLAKEIEERFHLYLNDIDSRMYEYNTAKDTLLAHFKVKTLESFGLQKKLLAVSASGALMWYLNETQKNDLSHISALKYYTTGDFMLLDVSSRRNLELTETMREKNKKGSLLSVLDKTQTAMGARLLRKWVEQPLLSKEEINQRLDGVEELFRDLFLREEIKEILHSMYDFERIMSRVVYQNANARDLAALKNSVENLPLLKKILSRCKSPYLSTLHDRL
;
A
#
# COMPACT_ATOMS: atom_id res chain seq x y z
N PRO A 1 11.59 -18.05 -21.56
CA PRO A 1 10.80 -19.05 -20.83
C PRO A 1 9.75 -18.40 -19.93
N LEU A 2 10.15 -17.48 -19.01
CA LEU A 2 9.24 -16.82 -18.05
C LEU A 2 8.13 -16.01 -18.74
N ALA A 3 8.44 -15.27 -19.81
CA ALA A 3 7.46 -14.48 -20.53
C ALA A 3 6.32 -15.35 -21.08
N LYS A 4 6.64 -16.47 -21.73
CA LYS A 4 5.63 -17.42 -22.23
C LYS A 4 4.77 -18.00 -21.12
N GLU A 5 5.38 -18.36 -19.99
CA GLU A 5 4.64 -18.88 -18.83
C GLU A 5 3.68 -17.85 -18.25
N ILE A 6 4.08 -16.57 -18.20
CA ILE A 6 3.22 -15.47 -17.76
C ILE A 6 2.07 -15.26 -18.75
N GLU A 7 2.36 -15.24 -20.05
CA GLU A 7 1.38 -15.06 -21.12
C GLU A 7 0.32 -16.17 -21.11
N GLU A 8 0.73 -17.44 -21.03
CA GLU A 8 -0.14 -18.61 -20.97
C GLU A 8 -0.99 -18.66 -19.68
N ARG A 9 -0.37 -18.32 -18.54
CA ARG A 9 -1.03 -18.41 -17.23
C ARG A 9 -2.05 -17.31 -16.97
N PHE A 10 -1.76 -16.09 -17.44
CA PHE A 10 -2.55 -14.90 -17.14
C PHE A 10 -3.29 -14.33 -18.35
N HIS A 11 -3.12 -14.93 -19.55
CA HIS A 11 -3.70 -14.46 -20.81
C HIS A 11 -3.41 -12.97 -21.06
N LEU A 12 -2.18 -12.54 -20.78
CA LEU A 12 -1.74 -11.15 -20.90
C LEU A 12 -1.08 -10.93 -22.27
N TYR A 13 -1.30 -9.75 -22.81
CA TYR A 13 -0.53 -9.27 -23.97
C TYR A 13 0.77 -8.65 -23.46
N LEU A 14 1.91 -9.17 -23.92
CA LEU A 14 3.23 -8.67 -23.58
C LEU A 14 3.72 -7.69 -24.65
N ASN A 15 4.16 -6.52 -24.21
CA ASN A 15 4.82 -5.54 -25.07
C ASN A 15 6.33 -5.55 -24.80
N ASP A 16 7.11 -5.67 -25.85
CA ASP A 16 8.55 -5.55 -25.77
C ASP A 16 8.94 -4.06 -25.75
N ILE A 17 9.82 -3.72 -24.81
CA ILE A 17 10.43 -2.40 -24.68
C ILE A 17 11.90 -2.52 -25.14
N ASP A 18 12.40 -1.48 -25.83
CA ASP A 18 13.80 -1.41 -26.24
C ASP A 18 14.73 -1.68 -25.04
N SER A 19 15.64 -2.63 -25.19
CA SER A 19 16.58 -3.07 -24.15
C SER A 19 17.43 -1.92 -23.58
N ARG A 20 17.69 -0.87 -24.37
CA ARG A 20 18.39 0.34 -23.92
C ARG A 20 17.70 1.06 -22.77
N MET A 21 16.38 0.94 -22.65
CA MET A 21 15.60 1.57 -21.57
C MET A 21 15.86 0.89 -20.22
N TYR A 22 16.35 -0.36 -20.23
CA TYR A 22 16.74 -1.09 -19.02
C TYR A 22 18.20 -0.85 -18.61
N GLU A 23 19.00 -0.15 -19.43
CA GLU A 23 20.36 0.21 -19.05
C GLU A 23 20.33 1.12 -17.82
N TYR A 24 21.19 0.79 -16.84
CA TYR A 24 21.19 1.48 -15.55
C TYR A 24 21.28 3.00 -15.66
N ASN A 25 22.15 3.53 -16.51
CA ASN A 25 22.32 4.97 -16.65
C ASN A 25 21.08 5.63 -17.28
N THR A 26 20.56 5.06 -18.37
CA THR A 26 19.34 5.54 -19.03
C THR A 26 18.14 5.51 -18.09
N ALA A 27 17.95 4.41 -17.39
CA ALA A 27 16.87 4.23 -16.41
C ALA A 27 17.00 5.20 -15.22
N LYS A 28 18.23 5.39 -14.72
CA LYS A 28 18.53 6.35 -13.64
C LYS A 28 18.22 7.78 -14.08
N ASP A 29 18.67 8.19 -15.26
CA ASP A 29 18.44 9.56 -15.76
C ASP A 29 16.94 9.84 -15.95
N THR A 30 16.18 8.85 -16.45
CA THR A 30 14.71 8.93 -16.54
C THR A 30 14.08 9.18 -15.20
N LEU A 31 14.48 8.46 -14.15
CA LEU A 31 13.95 8.63 -12.79
C LEU A 31 14.35 9.98 -12.19
N LEU A 32 15.64 10.39 -12.34
CA LEU A 32 16.10 11.69 -11.83
C LEU A 32 15.35 12.86 -12.47
N ALA A 33 15.11 12.77 -13.78
CA ALA A 33 14.36 13.78 -14.52
C ALA A 33 12.88 13.85 -14.05
N HIS A 34 12.22 12.69 -13.90
CA HIS A 34 10.83 12.62 -13.48
C HIS A 34 10.63 13.17 -12.06
N PHE A 35 11.42 12.70 -11.09
CA PHE A 35 11.29 13.11 -9.68
C PHE A 35 11.98 14.44 -9.36
N LYS A 36 12.67 15.04 -10.34
CA LYS A 36 13.40 16.32 -10.19
C LYS A 36 14.39 16.30 -9.01
N VAL A 37 15.08 15.18 -8.83
CA VAL A 37 16.08 14.96 -7.78
C VAL A 37 17.47 14.77 -8.36
N LYS A 38 18.50 15.07 -7.56
CA LYS A 38 19.90 14.89 -7.99
C LYS A 38 20.43 13.47 -7.75
N THR A 39 19.84 12.74 -6.82
CA THR A 39 20.24 11.36 -6.47
C THR A 39 19.03 10.51 -6.14
N LEU A 40 19.15 9.18 -6.29
CA LEU A 40 18.11 8.23 -5.93
C LEU A 40 18.24 7.71 -4.48
N GLU A 41 19.11 8.30 -3.69
CA GLU A 41 19.37 7.89 -2.30
C GLU A 41 18.16 8.12 -1.40
N SER A 42 17.44 9.22 -1.60
CA SER A 42 16.21 9.55 -0.87
C SER A 42 15.11 8.49 -1.03
N PHE A 43 15.16 7.69 -2.10
CA PHE A 43 14.23 6.59 -2.36
C PHE A 43 14.76 5.22 -1.91
N GLY A 44 15.95 5.16 -1.27
CA GLY A 44 16.58 3.90 -0.85
C GLY A 44 17.07 3.03 -2.01
N LEU A 45 17.25 3.61 -3.21
CA LEU A 45 17.65 2.90 -4.42
C LEU A 45 19.17 2.87 -4.66
N GLN A 46 19.97 3.37 -3.70
CA GLN A 46 21.42 3.32 -3.79
C GLN A 46 21.90 1.88 -3.94
N LYS A 47 22.74 1.61 -4.94
CA LYS A 47 23.28 0.27 -5.26
C LYS A 47 22.23 -0.80 -5.62
N LYS A 48 21.01 -0.41 -5.95
CA LYS A 48 19.92 -1.33 -6.33
C LYS A 48 19.74 -1.36 -7.86
N LEU A 49 20.74 -1.88 -8.56
CA LEU A 49 20.81 -1.83 -10.04
C LEU A 49 19.53 -2.30 -10.72
N LEU A 50 19.06 -3.50 -10.40
CA LEU A 50 17.87 -4.09 -11.03
C LEU A 50 16.58 -3.30 -10.73
N ALA A 51 16.44 -2.78 -9.50
CA ALA A 51 15.28 -1.97 -9.14
C ALA A 51 15.27 -0.64 -9.91
N VAL A 52 16.42 0.00 -10.07
CA VAL A 52 16.57 1.23 -10.88
C VAL A 52 16.26 0.94 -12.35
N SER A 53 16.86 -0.10 -12.93
CA SER A 53 16.62 -0.48 -14.33
C SER A 53 15.14 -0.76 -14.61
N ALA A 54 14.50 -1.56 -13.78
CA ALA A 54 13.09 -1.90 -13.95
C ALA A 54 12.16 -0.69 -13.76
N SER A 55 12.37 0.12 -12.72
CA SER A 55 11.53 1.30 -12.45
C SER A 55 11.74 2.42 -13.48
N GLY A 56 12.97 2.62 -13.97
CA GLY A 56 13.25 3.60 -15.01
C GLY A 56 12.64 3.21 -16.35
N ALA A 57 12.76 1.94 -16.76
CA ALA A 57 12.12 1.44 -17.97
C ALA A 57 10.58 1.54 -17.88
N LEU A 58 9.99 1.23 -16.73
CA LEU A 58 8.56 1.41 -16.51
C LEU A 58 8.16 2.88 -16.59
N MET A 59 8.92 3.79 -15.99
CA MET A 59 8.64 5.23 -16.05
C MET A 59 8.73 5.76 -17.48
N TRP A 60 9.74 5.32 -18.23
CA TRP A 60 9.85 5.64 -19.66
C TRP A 60 8.62 5.15 -20.42
N TYR A 61 8.21 3.89 -20.25
CA TYR A 61 7.02 3.33 -20.89
C TYR A 61 5.76 4.11 -20.57
N LEU A 62 5.57 4.51 -19.32
CA LEU A 62 4.41 5.31 -18.91
C LEU A 62 4.42 6.69 -19.59
N ASN A 63 5.58 7.35 -19.69
CA ASN A 63 5.70 8.63 -20.40
C ASN A 63 5.32 8.51 -21.88
N GLU A 64 5.76 7.43 -22.55
CA GLU A 64 5.45 7.21 -23.98
C GLU A 64 3.98 6.87 -24.22
N THR A 65 3.37 6.09 -23.33
CA THR A 65 2.02 5.54 -23.56
C THR A 65 0.90 6.42 -23.04
N GLN A 66 1.07 7.07 -21.89
CA GLN A 66 -0.01 7.81 -21.23
C GLN A 66 -0.25 9.19 -21.84
N LYS A 67 0.75 9.80 -22.48
CA LYS A 67 0.67 11.16 -23.09
C LYS A 67 0.09 12.25 -22.16
N ASN A 68 -0.04 11.96 -20.87
CA ASN A 68 -0.54 12.85 -19.84
C ASN A 68 0.59 13.18 -18.86
N ASP A 69 0.42 14.23 -18.10
CA ASP A 69 1.33 14.57 -17.01
C ASP A 69 1.32 13.46 -15.93
N LEU A 70 2.48 12.87 -15.68
CA LEU A 70 2.69 11.83 -14.66
C LEU A 70 3.16 12.43 -13.32
N SER A 71 2.99 13.73 -13.09
CA SER A 71 3.39 14.42 -11.84
C SER A 71 2.73 13.84 -10.58
N HIS A 72 1.61 13.13 -10.74
CA HIS A 72 0.95 12.42 -9.65
C HIS A 72 1.79 11.23 -9.12
N ILE A 73 2.73 10.69 -9.91
CA ILE A 73 3.69 9.69 -9.45
C ILE A 73 4.83 10.45 -8.77
N SER A 74 4.66 10.75 -7.49
CA SER A 74 5.55 11.62 -6.73
C SER A 74 6.58 10.89 -5.87
N ALA A 75 6.49 9.56 -5.74
CA ALA A 75 7.36 8.78 -4.87
C ALA A 75 7.67 7.39 -5.41
N LEU A 76 8.86 6.90 -5.10
CA LEU A 76 9.28 5.51 -5.24
C LEU A 76 9.46 4.91 -3.86
N LYS A 77 8.94 3.71 -3.64
CA LYS A 77 9.16 2.95 -2.42
C LYS A 77 9.87 1.65 -2.75
N TYR A 78 11.09 1.53 -2.26
CA TYR A 78 11.80 0.26 -2.32
C TYR A 78 11.30 -0.68 -1.23
N TYR A 79 11.06 -1.93 -1.56
CA TYR A 79 10.75 -2.99 -0.61
C TYR A 79 11.53 -4.25 -0.97
N THR A 80 11.77 -5.11 -0.02
CA THR A 80 12.38 -6.42 -0.23
C THR A 80 11.38 -7.51 0.10
N THR A 81 11.49 -8.64 -0.58
CA THR A 81 10.71 -9.83 -0.23
C THR A 81 11.18 -10.48 1.07
N GLY A 82 12.35 -10.06 1.59
CA GLY A 82 12.91 -10.52 2.84
C GLY A 82 12.30 -9.88 4.09
N ASP A 83 11.49 -8.83 3.95
CA ASP A 83 10.86 -8.13 5.10
C ASP A 83 9.62 -8.87 5.62
N PHE A 84 9.11 -9.84 4.86
CA PHE A 84 7.89 -10.58 5.18
C PHE A 84 8.12 -12.08 5.08
N MET A 85 7.35 -12.84 5.85
CA MET A 85 7.29 -14.29 5.72
C MET A 85 6.71 -14.66 4.35
N LEU A 86 7.50 -15.37 3.56
CA LEU A 86 7.05 -15.87 2.26
C LEU A 86 6.08 -17.04 2.50
N LEU A 87 4.83 -16.80 2.19
CA LEU A 87 3.79 -17.83 2.17
C LEU A 87 3.51 -18.20 0.71
N ASP A 88 3.74 -19.43 0.34
CA ASP A 88 3.39 -19.94 -0.99
C ASP A 88 1.87 -20.02 -1.19
N VAL A 89 1.45 -20.22 -2.43
CA VAL A 89 0.02 -20.30 -2.79
C VAL A 89 -0.68 -21.45 -2.07
N SER A 90 0.00 -22.60 -1.93
CA SER A 90 -0.54 -23.77 -1.25
C SER A 90 -0.73 -23.53 0.23
N SER A 91 0.25 -22.93 0.89
CA SER A 91 0.18 -22.55 2.31
C SER A 91 -0.95 -21.56 2.58
N ARG A 92 -1.06 -20.49 1.76
CA ARG A 92 -2.17 -19.51 1.91
C ARG A 92 -3.54 -20.16 1.77
N ARG A 93 -3.68 -21.06 0.80
CA ARG A 93 -4.92 -21.79 0.54
C ARG A 93 -5.25 -22.77 1.68
N ASN A 94 -4.27 -23.57 2.11
CA ASN A 94 -4.49 -24.60 3.13
C ASN A 94 -4.77 -24.00 4.51
N LEU A 95 -4.19 -22.83 4.82
CA LEU A 95 -4.47 -22.07 6.04
C LEU A 95 -5.76 -21.24 5.96
N GLU A 96 -6.44 -21.23 4.82
CA GLU A 96 -7.66 -20.45 4.59
C GLU A 96 -7.54 -18.98 5.07
N LEU A 97 -6.41 -18.34 4.74
CA LEU A 97 -6.10 -17.02 5.27
C LEU A 97 -7.09 -15.95 4.82
N THR A 98 -7.45 -15.93 3.54
CA THR A 98 -8.30 -14.89 2.95
C THR A 98 -9.60 -15.42 2.35
N GLU A 99 -9.66 -16.70 2.02
CA GLU A 99 -10.82 -17.39 1.46
C GLU A 99 -10.82 -18.86 1.87
N THR A 100 -12.00 -19.47 1.90
CA THR A 100 -12.16 -20.90 2.20
C THR A 100 -11.72 -21.76 1.01
N MET A 101 -11.23 -22.95 1.30
CA MET A 101 -10.69 -23.87 0.28
C MET A 101 -11.79 -24.44 -0.64
N ARG A 102 -12.97 -24.69 -0.11
CA ARG A 102 -14.08 -25.29 -0.85
C ARG A 102 -14.88 -24.27 -1.66
N GLU A 103 -15.33 -23.21 -1.01
CA GLU A 103 -16.29 -22.26 -1.59
C GLU A 103 -15.61 -21.01 -2.19
N LYS A 104 -14.30 -20.86 -1.96
CA LYS A 104 -13.54 -19.63 -2.33
C LYS A 104 -14.22 -18.36 -1.84
N ASN A 105 -14.84 -18.43 -0.66
CA ASN A 105 -15.57 -17.34 -0.05
C ASN A 105 -14.75 -16.74 1.09
N LYS A 106 -14.86 -15.43 1.29
CA LYS A 106 -14.23 -14.73 2.43
C LYS A 106 -14.80 -15.25 3.77
N LYS A 107 -16.10 -15.50 3.84
CA LYS A 107 -16.77 -15.99 5.05
C LYS A 107 -16.22 -17.36 5.45
N GLY A 108 -15.74 -17.50 6.68
CA GLY A 108 -15.10 -18.71 7.19
C GLY A 108 -13.56 -18.67 7.15
N SER A 109 -12.94 -17.71 6.46
CA SER A 109 -11.49 -17.54 6.46
C SER A 109 -10.99 -16.83 7.72
N LEU A 110 -9.68 -16.90 7.99
CA LEU A 110 -9.04 -16.14 9.08
C LEU A 110 -9.32 -14.64 8.94
N LEU A 111 -9.19 -14.09 7.73
CA LEU A 111 -9.47 -12.69 7.47
C LEU A 111 -10.91 -12.30 7.84
N SER A 112 -11.90 -13.18 7.61
CA SER A 112 -13.30 -12.88 7.95
C SER A 112 -13.54 -12.75 9.45
N VAL A 113 -12.77 -13.46 10.27
CA VAL A 113 -12.84 -13.39 11.73
C VAL A 113 -12.19 -12.10 12.24
N LEU A 114 -11.02 -11.77 11.69
CA LEU A 114 -10.23 -10.62 12.11
C LEU A 114 -10.78 -9.27 11.61
N ASP A 115 -11.44 -9.25 10.45
CA ASP A 115 -11.85 -8.01 9.79
C ASP A 115 -13.04 -7.36 10.51
N LYS A 116 -12.70 -6.47 11.43
CA LYS A 116 -13.59 -5.54 12.12
C LYS A 116 -13.29 -4.09 11.74
N THR A 117 -12.63 -3.88 10.62
CA THR A 117 -12.21 -2.55 10.15
C THR A 117 -13.42 -1.68 9.82
N GLN A 118 -13.26 -0.37 10.02
CA GLN A 118 -14.32 0.62 9.77
C GLN A 118 -14.17 1.27 8.38
N THR A 119 -13.01 1.11 7.74
CA THR A 119 -12.70 1.74 6.45
C THR A 119 -12.25 0.70 5.42
N ALA A 120 -12.55 0.97 4.14
CA ALA A 120 -12.08 0.13 3.05
C ALA A 120 -10.52 0.08 2.96
N MET A 121 -9.86 1.19 3.28
CA MET A 121 -8.39 1.27 3.36
C MET A 121 -7.86 0.36 4.47
N GLY A 122 -8.49 0.38 5.65
CA GLY A 122 -8.14 -0.51 6.76
C GLY A 122 -8.32 -1.98 6.41
N ALA A 123 -9.42 -2.33 5.74
CA ALA A 123 -9.67 -3.70 5.28
C ALA A 123 -8.59 -4.19 4.29
N ARG A 124 -8.17 -3.34 3.35
CA ARG A 124 -7.06 -3.66 2.43
C ARG A 124 -5.73 -3.84 3.18
N LEU A 125 -5.45 -2.98 4.14
CA LEU A 125 -4.24 -3.08 4.95
C LEU A 125 -4.22 -4.34 5.81
N LEU A 126 -5.34 -4.67 6.46
CA LEU A 126 -5.47 -5.89 7.26
C LEU A 126 -5.27 -7.13 6.40
N ARG A 127 -5.90 -7.19 5.22
CA ARG A 127 -5.69 -8.27 4.26
C ARG A 127 -4.22 -8.43 3.91
N LYS A 128 -3.53 -7.31 3.61
CA LYS A 128 -2.10 -7.32 3.32
C LYS A 128 -1.28 -7.85 4.50
N TRP A 129 -1.61 -7.50 5.74
CA TRP A 129 -0.92 -7.99 6.92
C TRP A 129 -1.11 -9.50 7.13
N VAL A 130 -2.29 -10.03 6.82
CA VAL A 130 -2.55 -11.47 6.87
C VAL A 130 -1.79 -12.22 5.77
N GLU A 131 -1.71 -11.66 4.56
CA GLU A 131 -1.01 -12.27 3.43
C GLU A 131 0.52 -12.14 3.51
N GLN A 132 1.02 -11.12 4.22
CA GLN A 132 2.44 -10.78 4.36
C GLN A 132 2.81 -10.56 5.84
N PRO A 133 2.88 -11.63 6.66
CA PRO A 133 3.26 -11.52 8.06
C PRO A 133 4.69 -10.97 8.21
N LEU A 134 4.92 -10.13 9.21
CA LEU A 134 6.24 -9.58 9.52
C LEU A 134 7.18 -10.68 10.03
N LEU A 135 8.48 -10.49 9.80
CA LEU A 135 9.56 -11.31 10.35
C LEU A 135 10.26 -10.66 11.55
N SER A 136 10.28 -9.32 11.59
CA SER A 136 10.90 -8.59 12.69
C SER A 136 10.06 -8.72 13.97
N LYS A 137 10.67 -9.30 15.00
CA LYS A 137 10.06 -9.40 16.33
C LYS A 137 9.76 -8.02 16.93
N GLU A 138 10.62 -7.07 16.68
CA GLU A 138 10.50 -5.68 17.15
C GLU A 138 9.25 -5.01 16.55
N GLU A 139 9.06 -5.12 15.24
CA GLU A 139 7.89 -4.55 14.56
C GLU A 139 6.59 -5.26 14.96
N ILE A 140 6.64 -6.59 15.17
CA ILE A 140 5.50 -7.37 15.67
C ILE A 140 5.11 -6.87 17.06
N ASN A 141 6.07 -6.73 17.98
CA ASN A 141 5.81 -6.27 19.34
C ASN A 141 5.25 -4.84 19.35
N GLN A 142 5.79 -3.93 18.54
CA GLN A 142 5.25 -2.58 18.43
C GLN A 142 3.77 -2.56 18.02
N ARG A 143 3.37 -3.42 17.08
CA ARG A 143 1.95 -3.57 16.72
C ARG A 143 1.13 -4.14 17.86
N LEU A 144 1.65 -5.14 18.57
CA LEU A 144 0.97 -5.74 19.71
C LEU A 144 0.80 -4.76 20.86
N ASP A 145 1.78 -3.91 21.13
CA ASP A 145 1.69 -2.84 22.15
C ASP A 145 0.55 -1.86 21.81
N GLY A 146 0.41 -1.49 20.52
CA GLY A 146 -0.72 -0.65 20.09
C GLY A 146 -2.07 -1.35 20.23
N VAL A 147 -2.13 -2.65 19.95
CA VAL A 147 -3.35 -3.46 20.15
C VAL A 147 -3.67 -3.56 21.64
N GLU A 148 -2.70 -3.81 22.50
CA GLU A 148 -2.87 -3.92 23.96
C GLU A 148 -3.42 -2.61 24.55
N GLU A 149 -2.88 -1.46 24.13
CA GLU A 149 -3.35 -0.16 24.59
C GLU A 149 -4.83 0.05 24.23
N LEU A 150 -5.21 -0.18 22.96
CA LEU A 150 -6.60 -0.06 22.52
C LEU A 150 -7.53 -1.14 23.09
N PHE A 151 -7.00 -2.30 23.46
CA PHE A 151 -7.76 -3.35 24.12
C PHE A 151 -8.10 -2.96 25.58
N ARG A 152 -7.16 -2.34 26.29
CA ARG A 152 -7.33 -1.91 27.67
C ARG A 152 -8.20 -0.65 27.81
N ASP A 153 -8.18 0.25 26.82
CA ASP A 153 -8.97 1.47 26.80
C ASP A 153 -10.14 1.38 25.81
N LEU A 154 -11.27 0.92 26.33
CA LEU A 154 -12.50 0.77 25.54
C LEU A 154 -12.99 2.13 24.99
N PHE A 155 -12.93 3.19 25.81
CA PHE A 155 -13.44 4.51 25.40
C PHE A 155 -12.58 5.07 24.25
N LEU A 156 -11.27 5.03 24.39
CA LEU A 156 -10.34 5.44 23.34
C LEU A 156 -10.58 4.67 22.03
N ARG A 157 -10.77 3.36 22.14
CA ARG A 157 -11.04 2.51 20.97
C ARG A 157 -12.34 2.87 20.27
N GLU A 158 -13.42 3.08 21.00
CA GLU A 158 -14.71 3.44 20.39
C GLU A 158 -14.69 4.87 19.82
N GLU A 159 -14.02 5.85 20.45
CA GLU A 159 -13.82 7.18 19.87
C GLU A 159 -13.09 7.13 18.51
N ILE A 160 -11.99 6.34 18.42
CA ILE A 160 -11.28 6.16 17.16
C ILE A 160 -12.18 5.50 16.12
N LYS A 161 -12.93 4.50 16.51
CA LYS A 161 -13.81 3.73 15.64
C LYS A 161 -14.93 4.60 15.05
N GLU A 162 -15.54 5.47 15.84
CA GLU A 162 -16.56 6.43 15.39
C GLU A 162 -16.02 7.38 14.33
N ILE A 163 -14.81 7.94 14.55
CA ILE A 163 -14.18 8.82 13.56
C ILE A 163 -13.87 8.05 12.29
N LEU A 164 -13.28 6.86 12.40
CA LEU A 164 -12.96 6.04 11.24
C LEU A 164 -14.20 5.64 10.44
N HIS A 165 -15.34 5.40 11.10
CA HIS A 165 -16.59 5.07 10.43
C HIS A 165 -17.11 6.20 9.54
N SER A 166 -16.81 7.46 9.87
CA SER A 166 -17.16 8.63 9.07
C SER A 166 -16.20 8.93 7.91
N MET A 167 -15.07 8.21 7.83
CA MET A 167 -14.06 8.42 6.80
C MET A 167 -14.34 7.64 5.53
N TYR A 168 -14.24 8.32 4.41
CA TYR A 168 -14.35 7.73 3.08
C TYR A 168 -13.01 7.19 2.59
N ASP A 169 -13.04 6.45 1.49
CA ASP A 169 -11.87 5.82 0.88
C ASP A 169 -11.02 6.87 0.13
N PHE A 170 -10.02 7.43 0.79
CA PHE A 170 -9.09 8.42 0.22
C PHE A 170 -8.39 7.92 -1.03
N GLU A 171 -7.90 6.69 -1.03
CA GLU A 171 -7.16 6.12 -2.16
C GLU A 171 -8.02 6.09 -3.41
N ARG A 172 -9.28 5.67 -3.25
CA ARG A 172 -10.23 5.58 -4.36
C ARG A 172 -10.65 6.96 -4.86
N ILE A 173 -10.89 7.90 -3.95
CA ILE A 173 -11.25 9.28 -4.33
C ILE A 173 -10.07 9.94 -5.05
N MET A 174 -8.86 9.83 -4.51
CA MET A 174 -7.67 10.41 -5.13
C MET A 174 -7.39 9.80 -6.50
N SER A 175 -7.57 8.49 -6.68
CA SER A 175 -7.48 7.87 -7.99
C SER A 175 -8.45 8.51 -8.99
N ARG A 176 -9.71 8.75 -8.60
CA ARG A 176 -10.70 9.41 -9.47
C ARG A 176 -10.31 10.85 -9.80
N VAL A 177 -9.74 11.58 -8.84
CA VAL A 177 -9.25 12.95 -9.05
C VAL A 177 -8.13 12.95 -10.09
N VAL A 178 -7.14 12.07 -9.93
CA VAL A 178 -6.00 11.94 -10.85
C VAL A 178 -6.45 11.58 -12.26
N TYR A 179 -7.41 10.66 -12.40
CA TYR A 179 -8.00 10.28 -13.69
C TYR A 179 -9.06 11.23 -14.20
N GLN A 180 -9.28 12.38 -13.54
CA GLN A 180 -10.26 13.40 -13.91
C GLN A 180 -11.72 12.88 -13.98
N ASN A 181 -12.02 11.81 -13.24
CA ASN A 181 -13.31 11.18 -13.15
C ASN A 181 -14.04 11.45 -11.83
N ALA A 182 -13.48 12.33 -11.00
CA ALA A 182 -14.08 12.71 -9.73
C ALA A 182 -15.29 13.62 -9.94
N ASN A 183 -16.35 13.37 -9.19
CA ASN A 183 -17.54 14.20 -9.19
C ASN A 183 -17.63 15.03 -7.89
N ALA A 184 -18.61 15.96 -7.83
CA ALA A 184 -18.79 16.84 -6.68
C ALA A 184 -19.03 16.07 -5.36
N ARG A 185 -19.65 14.89 -5.40
CA ARG A 185 -19.87 14.04 -4.22
C ARG A 185 -18.54 13.43 -3.72
N ASP A 186 -17.66 13.04 -4.63
CA ASP A 186 -16.33 12.55 -4.28
C ASP A 186 -15.52 13.64 -3.55
N LEU A 187 -15.58 14.89 -4.05
CA LEU A 187 -14.90 16.03 -3.41
C LEU A 187 -15.51 16.39 -2.05
N ALA A 188 -16.83 16.33 -1.92
CA ALA A 188 -17.50 16.54 -0.63
C ALA A 188 -17.11 15.43 0.37
N ALA A 189 -17.05 14.16 -0.06
CA ALA A 189 -16.60 13.06 0.75
C ALA A 189 -15.13 13.20 1.19
N LEU A 190 -14.26 13.69 0.29
CA LEU A 190 -12.87 13.99 0.61
C LEU A 190 -12.79 15.10 1.67
N LYS A 191 -13.51 16.21 1.48
CA LYS A 191 -13.57 17.31 2.44
C LYS A 191 -13.97 16.81 3.84
N ASN A 192 -15.09 16.09 3.95
CA ASN A 192 -15.58 15.57 5.23
C ASN A 192 -14.56 14.65 5.90
N SER A 193 -13.86 13.84 5.13
CA SER A 193 -12.83 12.95 5.68
C SER A 193 -11.60 13.72 6.17
N VAL A 194 -11.16 14.76 5.44
CA VAL A 194 -10.02 15.62 5.84
C VAL A 194 -10.36 16.42 7.09
N GLU A 195 -11.59 16.90 7.24
CA GLU A 195 -12.06 17.64 8.44
C GLU A 195 -12.01 16.77 9.71
N ASN A 196 -12.07 15.45 9.59
CA ASN A 196 -11.95 14.52 10.71
C ASN A 196 -10.51 14.18 11.12
N LEU A 197 -9.51 14.47 10.28
CA LEU A 197 -8.10 14.16 10.59
C LEU A 197 -7.57 14.88 11.83
N PRO A 198 -7.86 16.19 12.06
CA PRO A 198 -7.43 16.87 13.29
C PRO A 198 -8.01 16.25 14.55
N LEU A 199 -9.27 15.75 14.48
CA LEU A 199 -9.91 15.07 15.60
C LEU A 199 -9.22 13.74 15.87
N LEU A 200 -8.96 12.95 14.84
CA LEU A 200 -8.21 11.69 14.97
C LEU A 200 -6.81 11.94 15.55
N LYS A 201 -6.11 12.93 15.06
CA LYS A 201 -4.79 13.33 15.57
C LYS A 201 -4.85 13.70 17.04
N LYS A 202 -5.86 14.49 17.47
CA LYS A 202 -6.08 14.85 18.88
C LYS A 202 -6.33 13.61 19.75
N ILE A 203 -7.05 12.61 19.26
CA ILE A 203 -7.28 11.37 20.01
C ILE A 203 -5.97 10.59 20.12
N LEU A 204 -5.24 10.43 19.02
CA LEU A 204 -3.97 9.71 19.01
C LEU A 204 -2.89 10.37 19.89
N SER A 205 -2.95 11.68 20.14
CA SER A 205 -2.02 12.36 21.07
C SER A 205 -2.14 11.87 22.53
N ARG A 206 -3.23 11.17 22.88
CA ARG A 206 -3.42 10.56 24.22
C ARG A 206 -2.80 9.16 24.32
N CYS A 207 -2.45 8.57 23.18
CA CYS A 207 -1.86 7.23 23.12
C CYS A 207 -0.41 7.24 23.60
N LYS A 208 0.00 6.16 24.23
CA LYS A 208 1.33 6.00 24.83
C LYS A 208 2.22 5.01 24.10
N SER A 209 1.63 4.05 23.37
CA SER A 209 2.43 3.07 22.62
C SER A 209 3.22 3.74 21.49
N PRO A 210 4.48 3.33 21.29
CA PRO A 210 5.35 3.90 20.24
C PRO A 210 4.72 3.81 18.86
N TYR A 211 3.97 2.74 18.60
CA TYR A 211 3.30 2.54 17.30
C TYR A 211 2.22 3.59 17.06
N LEU A 212 1.33 3.84 18.03
CA LEU A 212 0.25 4.84 17.90
C LEU A 212 0.80 6.27 17.91
N SER A 213 1.86 6.55 18.70
CA SER A 213 2.56 7.84 18.64
C SER A 213 3.17 8.11 17.27
N THR A 214 3.77 7.11 16.64
CA THR A 214 4.29 7.24 15.27
C THR A 214 3.16 7.54 14.27
N LEU A 215 1.98 6.96 14.44
CA LEU A 215 0.81 7.29 13.61
C LEU A 215 0.34 8.73 13.83
N HIS A 216 0.33 9.21 15.07
CA HIS A 216 0.04 10.61 15.39
C HIS A 216 0.97 11.58 14.64
N ASP A 217 2.29 11.29 14.61
CA ASP A 217 3.27 12.16 13.98
C ASP A 217 3.19 12.18 12.44
N ARG A 218 2.62 11.14 11.85
CA ARG A 218 2.42 11.01 10.40
C ARG A 218 1.14 11.64 9.88
N LEU A 219 0.16 11.89 10.74
CA LEU A 219 -1.07 12.62 10.46
C LEU A 219 -0.87 14.14 10.62
#